data_fce817b7f978907141b5349a73659cbd
#
_entry.id   fce817b7f978907141b5349a73659cbd
#
_cell.length_a   1.000
_cell.length_b   1.000
_cell.length_c   1.000
_cell.angle_alpha   90.00
_cell.angle_beta   90.00
_cell.angle_gamma   90.00
#
_symmetry.space_group_name_H-M   'P 1'
#
loop_
_entity.id
_entity.type
_entity.pdbx_description
1 polymer ?
#
loop_
_entity_poly.entity_id
_entity_poly.type
_entity_poly.pdbx_seq_one_letter_code
_entity_poly.pdbx_strand_id
1 'polypeptide(L)'
;FIDRIRKGGPLTVTDPNMTRFLMNLDEAVDLVQFAFEHANPGDLFIQKAPASTIGDLAEAVQEVFGRVGTQVIGTRHGEKLFETLMTREERLRAEDMGGYYRVACDSRDLNYDKFIVDGEVETQADESYTSHNTERLAKIKTAEYVQLALEGREHEAVQ
;
A
#
# COMPACT_ATOMS: atom_id res chain seq x y z
N PHE A 1 11.38 -11.17 -7.59
CA PHE A 1 11.60 -10.78 -8.97
C PHE A 1 13.09 -10.57 -9.25
N ILE A 2 13.78 -9.72 -8.53
CA ILE A 2 15.20 -9.40 -8.72
C ILE A 2 16.07 -10.66 -8.72
N ASP A 3 15.90 -11.54 -7.73
CA ASP A 3 16.67 -12.79 -7.65
C ASP A 3 16.42 -13.74 -8.81
N ARG A 4 15.21 -13.74 -9.38
CA ARG A 4 14.89 -14.54 -10.57
C ARG A 4 15.59 -14.00 -11.80
N ILE A 5 15.59 -12.68 -12.00
CA ILE A 5 16.31 -12.05 -13.11
C ILE A 5 17.81 -12.35 -13.02
N ARG A 6 18.41 -12.20 -11.84
CA ARG A 6 19.83 -12.50 -11.60
C ARG A 6 20.19 -13.96 -11.90
N LYS A 7 19.23 -14.88 -11.72
CA LYS A 7 19.39 -16.31 -12.07
C LYS A 7 19.03 -16.64 -13.53
N GLY A 8 18.65 -15.63 -14.33
CA GLY A 8 18.27 -15.80 -15.74
C GLY A 8 16.93 -16.52 -15.98
N GLY A 9 16.11 -16.66 -14.93
CA GLY A 9 14.80 -17.30 -15.04
C GLY A 9 13.67 -16.30 -15.28
N PRO A 10 12.53 -16.71 -15.90
CA PRO A 10 11.41 -15.84 -16.15
C PRO A 10 10.76 -15.39 -14.82
N LEU A 11 10.17 -14.20 -14.83
CA LEU A 11 9.35 -13.74 -13.70
C LEU A 11 8.04 -14.53 -13.67
N THR A 12 7.69 -15.09 -12.53
CA THR A 12 6.38 -15.73 -12.35
C THR A 12 5.41 -14.76 -11.69
N VAL A 13 4.29 -14.52 -12.34
CA VAL A 13 3.21 -13.65 -11.90
C VAL A 13 1.94 -14.47 -11.78
N THR A 14 1.25 -14.38 -10.65
CA THR A 14 -0.01 -15.12 -10.43
C THR A 14 -1.14 -14.54 -11.25
N ASP A 15 -1.35 -13.22 -11.14
CA ASP A 15 -2.25 -12.44 -11.98
C ASP A 15 -1.64 -11.04 -12.18
N PRO A 16 -1.40 -10.62 -13.42
CA PRO A 16 -0.81 -9.31 -13.71
C PRO A 16 -1.71 -8.13 -13.28
N ASN A 17 -3.01 -8.34 -13.12
CA ASN A 17 -3.96 -7.30 -12.72
C ASN A 17 -4.07 -7.11 -11.20
N MET A 18 -3.49 -8.01 -10.40
CA MET A 18 -3.40 -7.80 -8.96
C MET A 18 -2.72 -6.47 -8.65
N THR A 19 -3.20 -5.79 -7.63
CA THR A 19 -2.63 -4.52 -7.20
C THR A 19 -1.99 -4.61 -5.82
N ARG A 20 -0.90 -3.87 -5.63
CA ARG A 20 -0.21 -3.74 -4.35
C ARG A 20 0.15 -2.28 -4.11
N PHE A 21 0.03 -1.84 -2.87
CA PHE A 21 0.58 -0.56 -2.47
C PHE A 21 2.10 -0.59 -2.58
N LEU A 22 2.68 0.54 -2.95
CA LEU A 22 4.12 0.73 -2.98
C LEU A 22 4.49 1.83 -1.98
N MET A 23 5.53 1.56 -1.21
CA MET A 23 6.09 2.47 -0.23
C MET A 23 7.60 2.21 -0.19
N ASN A 24 8.41 3.24 -0.26
CA ASN A 24 9.85 3.13 -0.04
C ASN A 24 10.19 3.26 1.44
N LEU A 25 11.46 3.07 1.79
CA LEU A 25 11.88 3.08 3.18
C LEU A 25 11.78 4.47 3.81
N ASP A 26 12.10 5.52 3.07
CA ASP A 26 12.03 6.90 3.56
C ASP A 26 10.58 7.28 3.87
N GLU A 27 9.65 6.95 2.98
CA GLU A 27 8.21 7.15 3.21
C GLU A 27 7.70 6.38 4.45
N ALA A 28 8.24 5.17 4.70
CA ALA A 28 7.88 4.41 5.90
C ALA A 28 8.41 5.09 7.18
N VAL A 29 9.62 5.65 7.13
CA VAL A 29 10.21 6.43 8.23
C VAL A 29 9.41 7.71 8.47
N ASP A 30 9.05 8.43 7.40
CA ASP A 30 8.24 9.65 7.48
C ASP A 30 6.88 9.39 8.12
N LEU A 31 6.22 8.25 7.78
CA LEU A 31 4.97 7.85 8.42
C LEU A 31 5.15 7.66 9.94
N VAL A 32 6.23 7.02 10.36
CA VAL A 32 6.52 6.79 11.79
C VAL A 32 6.79 8.11 12.50
N GLN A 33 7.61 9.00 11.92
CA GLN A 33 7.90 10.32 12.48
C GLN A 33 6.61 11.16 12.58
N PHE A 34 5.81 11.20 11.53
CA PHE A 34 4.52 11.88 11.52
C PHE A 34 3.60 11.36 12.64
N ALA A 35 3.54 10.03 12.83
CA ALA A 35 2.75 9.45 13.91
C ALA A 35 3.28 9.87 15.30
N PHE A 36 4.59 9.92 15.53
CA PHE A 36 5.16 10.39 16.80
C PHE A 36 4.79 11.85 17.11
N GLU A 37 4.70 12.69 16.09
CA GLU A 37 4.40 14.12 16.27
C GLU A 37 2.89 14.39 16.49
N HIS A 38 2.00 13.55 15.94
CA HIS A 38 0.58 13.84 15.82
C HIS A 38 -0.35 12.86 16.55
N ALA A 39 0.17 11.70 17.03
CA ALA A 39 -0.67 10.66 17.59
C ALA A 39 -1.10 10.95 19.02
N ASN A 40 -2.35 10.57 19.31
CA ASN A 40 -2.77 10.26 20.67
C ASN A 40 -2.67 8.76 20.92
N PRO A 41 -2.61 8.31 22.18
CA PRO A 41 -2.57 6.87 22.49
C PRO A 41 -3.70 6.09 21.81
N GLY A 42 -3.34 5.07 21.04
CA GLY A 42 -4.29 4.20 20.36
C GLY A 42 -4.73 4.67 18.96
N ASP A 43 -4.26 5.82 18.47
CA ASP A 43 -4.51 6.26 17.11
C ASP A 43 -3.80 5.36 16.09
N LEU A 44 -4.44 5.17 14.94
CA LEU A 44 -3.88 4.48 13.78
C LEU A 44 -3.63 5.49 12.67
N PHE A 45 -2.42 5.46 12.08
CA PHE A 45 -2.08 6.26 10.92
C PHE A 45 -1.93 5.38 9.68
N ILE A 46 -2.50 5.84 8.58
CA ILE A 46 -2.45 5.16 7.29
C ILE A 46 -1.91 6.15 6.25
N GLN A 47 -0.81 5.80 5.60
CA GLN A 47 -0.26 6.59 4.50
C GLN A 47 -1.15 6.45 3.27
N LYS A 48 -1.36 7.55 2.55
CA LYS A 48 -1.99 7.55 1.22
C LYS A 48 -0.99 7.06 0.18
N ALA A 49 -0.63 5.79 0.28
CA ALA A 49 0.35 5.19 -0.61
C ALA A 49 -0.25 4.95 -2.00
N PRO A 50 0.52 5.22 -3.07
CA PRO A 50 0.13 4.82 -4.41
C PRO A 50 0.20 3.32 -4.59
N ALA A 51 -0.41 2.81 -5.66
CA ALA A 51 -0.36 1.40 -5.99
C ALA A 51 0.10 1.15 -7.42
N SER A 52 0.64 -0.05 -7.66
CA SER A 52 0.94 -0.54 -8.99
C SER A 52 0.26 -1.91 -9.21
N THR A 53 0.05 -2.27 -10.47
CA THR A 53 -0.27 -3.65 -10.81
C THR A 53 0.98 -4.52 -10.68
N ILE A 54 0.80 -5.82 -10.43
CA ILE A 54 1.92 -6.76 -10.42
C ILE A 54 2.55 -6.87 -11.81
N GLY A 55 1.74 -6.71 -12.87
CA GLY A 55 2.22 -6.65 -14.25
C GLY A 55 3.17 -5.47 -14.49
N ASP A 56 2.75 -4.25 -14.12
CA ASP A 56 3.58 -3.05 -14.26
C ASP A 56 4.85 -3.12 -13.40
N LEU A 57 4.73 -3.67 -12.17
CA LEU A 57 5.89 -3.88 -11.31
C LEU A 57 6.88 -4.89 -11.93
N ALA A 58 6.40 -5.99 -12.50
CA ALA A 58 7.25 -6.97 -13.17
C ALA A 58 7.95 -6.38 -14.39
N GLU A 59 7.26 -5.54 -15.18
CA GLU A 59 7.87 -4.82 -16.30
C GLU A 59 8.92 -3.81 -15.81
N ALA A 60 8.61 -3.00 -14.80
CA ALA A 60 9.52 -2.02 -14.21
C ALA A 60 10.81 -2.66 -13.68
N VAL A 61 10.69 -3.80 -12.99
CA VAL A 61 11.87 -4.55 -12.51
C VAL A 61 12.71 -5.07 -13.69
N GLN A 62 12.08 -5.51 -14.77
CA GLN A 62 12.80 -5.96 -15.97
C GLN A 62 13.48 -4.81 -16.73
N GLU A 63 12.90 -3.59 -16.69
CA GLU A 63 13.55 -2.41 -17.28
C GLU A 63 14.85 -2.05 -16.55
N VAL A 64 14.87 -2.20 -15.22
CA VAL A 64 16.04 -1.88 -14.40
C VAL A 64 17.10 -2.97 -14.44
N PHE A 65 16.72 -4.25 -14.40
CA PHE A 65 17.65 -5.39 -14.22
C PHE A 65 17.90 -6.25 -15.46
N GLY A 66 17.16 -6.02 -16.52
CA GLY A 66 17.23 -6.81 -17.76
C GLY A 66 16.00 -7.69 -17.99
N ARG A 67 15.71 -7.90 -19.25
CA ARG A 67 14.52 -8.65 -19.68
C ARG A 67 14.73 -10.15 -19.66
N VAL A 68 13.88 -10.86 -18.94
CA VAL A 68 13.88 -12.33 -18.85
C VAL A 68 12.54 -12.96 -19.24
N GLY A 69 11.54 -12.12 -19.54
CA GLY A 69 10.16 -12.53 -19.81
C GLY A 69 9.34 -12.77 -18.55
N THR A 70 8.02 -12.85 -18.72
CA THR A 70 7.06 -13.06 -17.63
C THR A 70 6.19 -14.27 -17.95
N GLN A 71 6.01 -15.15 -16.96
CA GLN A 71 5.13 -16.31 -17.03
C GLN A 71 3.98 -16.13 -16.05
N VAL A 72 2.74 -16.12 -16.55
CA VAL A 72 1.54 -16.11 -15.72
C VAL A 72 1.29 -17.55 -15.26
N ILE A 73 1.21 -17.74 -13.93
CA ILE A 73 1.03 -19.07 -13.30
C ILE A 73 -0.36 -19.30 -12.71
N GLY A 74 -1.25 -18.28 -12.77
CA GLY A 74 -2.59 -18.32 -12.17
C GLY A 74 -2.59 -18.04 -10.66
N THR A 75 -3.76 -17.63 -10.16
CA THR A 75 -3.98 -17.31 -8.73
C THR A 75 -3.98 -18.57 -7.89
N ARG A 76 -3.41 -18.49 -6.69
CA ARG A 76 -3.47 -19.55 -5.68
C ARG A 76 -4.72 -19.36 -4.81
N HIS A 77 -5.20 -20.46 -4.24
CA HIS A 77 -6.31 -20.40 -3.28
C HIS A 77 -5.96 -19.48 -2.09
N GLY A 78 -6.83 -18.50 -1.81
CA GLY A 78 -6.63 -17.54 -0.72
C GLY A 78 -5.73 -16.34 -1.05
N GLU A 79 -5.23 -16.22 -2.28
CA GLU A 79 -4.44 -15.05 -2.69
C GLU A 79 -5.35 -13.85 -2.96
N LYS A 80 -5.04 -12.71 -2.33
CA LYS A 80 -5.82 -11.48 -2.48
C LYS A 80 -5.51 -10.77 -3.78
N LEU A 81 -6.55 -10.36 -4.51
CA LEU A 81 -6.41 -9.57 -5.74
C LEU A 81 -5.92 -8.14 -5.46
N PHE A 82 -6.23 -7.60 -4.28
CA PHE A 82 -5.81 -6.29 -3.82
C PHE A 82 -5.63 -6.29 -2.30
N GLU A 83 -4.89 -5.32 -1.77
CA GLU A 83 -4.68 -5.13 -0.35
C GLU A 83 -5.57 -4.01 0.19
N THR A 84 -5.96 -4.12 1.46
CA THR A 84 -6.77 -3.13 2.16
C THR A 84 -5.94 -2.52 3.29
N LEU A 85 -5.82 -1.20 3.33
CA LEU A 85 -5.16 -0.47 4.41
C LEU A 85 -6.17 0.09 5.43
N MET A 86 -7.41 0.32 5.01
CA MET A 86 -8.44 0.86 5.88
C MET A 86 -9.80 0.27 5.48
N THR A 87 -10.55 -0.23 6.43
CA THR A 87 -11.92 -0.71 6.23
C THR A 87 -12.86 0.45 5.94
N ARG A 88 -14.06 0.15 5.46
CA ARG A 88 -15.11 1.16 5.26
C ARG A 88 -15.43 1.91 6.56
N GLU A 89 -15.59 1.17 7.66
CA GLU A 89 -15.95 1.72 8.96
C GLU A 89 -14.85 2.63 9.51
N GLU A 90 -13.59 2.26 9.33
CA GLU A 90 -12.44 3.11 9.67
C GLU A 90 -12.40 4.36 8.79
N ARG A 91 -12.65 4.21 7.48
CA ARG A 91 -12.62 5.32 6.53
C ARG A 91 -13.68 6.39 6.82
N LEU A 92 -14.87 5.99 7.26
CA LEU A 92 -15.94 6.91 7.67
C LEU A 92 -15.55 7.77 8.89
N ARG A 93 -14.65 7.27 9.73
CA ARG A 93 -14.15 7.95 10.94
C ARG A 93 -12.76 8.55 10.78
N ALA A 94 -12.13 8.32 9.62
CA ALA A 94 -10.79 8.79 9.37
C ALA A 94 -10.76 10.31 9.16
N GLU A 95 -9.83 10.96 9.82
CA GLU A 95 -9.45 12.34 9.58
C GLU A 95 -8.43 12.39 8.44
N ASP A 96 -8.66 13.28 7.47
CA ASP A 96 -7.72 13.52 6.38
C ASP A 96 -6.66 14.53 6.83
N MET A 97 -5.41 14.08 6.94
CA MET A 97 -4.25 14.89 7.34
C MET A 97 -3.28 15.13 6.17
N GLY A 98 -3.79 15.29 4.95
CA GLY A 98 -2.98 15.51 3.75
C GLY A 98 -2.42 14.20 3.19
N GLY A 99 -1.14 13.89 3.44
CA GLY A 99 -0.50 12.64 3.00
C GLY A 99 -0.93 11.40 3.77
N TYR A 100 -1.66 11.57 4.87
CA TYR A 100 -2.02 10.51 5.80
C TYR A 100 -3.50 10.55 6.16
N TYR A 101 -4.05 9.41 6.58
CA TYR A 101 -5.30 9.33 7.32
C TYR A 101 -4.99 9.00 8.77
N ARG A 102 -5.74 9.59 9.69
CA ARG A 102 -5.75 9.27 11.11
C ARG A 102 -7.08 8.64 11.47
N VAL A 103 -7.05 7.47 12.06
CA VAL A 103 -8.23 6.83 12.67
C VAL A 103 -8.04 6.89 14.18
N ALA A 104 -8.86 7.70 14.83
CA ALA A 104 -8.79 7.84 16.29
C ALA A 104 -9.16 6.52 16.98
N CYS A 105 -8.53 6.27 18.13
CA CYS A 105 -8.87 5.15 19.00
C CYS A 105 -10.36 5.20 19.35
N ASP A 106 -11.03 4.06 19.26
CA ASP A 106 -12.41 3.94 19.71
C ASP A 106 -12.45 3.90 21.24
N SER A 107 -12.67 5.06 21.85
CA SER A 107 -12.78 5.22 23.30
C SER A 107 -14.22 5.04 23.81
N ARG A 108 -15.15 4.56 22.96
CA ARG A 108 -16.52 4.34 23.34
C ARG A 108 -16.63 3.20 24.35
N ASP A 109 -17.30 3.47 25.46
CA ASP A 109 -17.69 2.47 26.44
C ASP A 109 -18.71 1.51 25.79
N LEU A 110 -18.82 0.28 26.29
CA LEU A 110 -19.75 -0.75 25.79
C LEU A 110 -21.25 -0.34 25.90
N ASN A 111 -21.53 0.87 26.31
CA ASN A 111 -22.88 1.41 26.46
C ASN A 111 -23.37 1.97 25.11
N TYR A 112 -23.95 1.11 24.29
CA TYR A 112 -24.46 1.41 22.95
C TYR A 112 -25.58 2.46 22.90
N ASP A 113 -26.26 2.73 24.01
CA ASP A 113 -27.42 3.63 24.07
C ASP A 113 -27.08 5.12 23.88
N LYS A 114 -25.81 5.49 23.92
CA LYS A 114 -25.34 6.89 23.80
C LYS A 114 -24.93 7.31 22.40
N PHE A 115 -24.95 6.39 21.41
CA PHE A 115 -24.35 6.61 20.09
C PHE A 115 -25.31 6.28 18.94
N ILE A 116 -26.56 6.75 19.05
CA ILE A 116 -27.44 6.81 17.89
C ILE A 116 -27.01 8.01 17.07
N VAL A 117 -26.36 7.77 15.94
CA VAL A 117 -26.11 8.81 14.94
C VAL A 117 -27.37 8.89 14.09
N ASP A 118 -28.21 9.88 14.37
CA ASP A 118 -29.32 10.25 13.50
C ASP A 118 -28.76 10.90 12.22
N GLY A 119 -28.83 10.17 11.14
CA GLY A 119 -28.51 10.64 9.80
C GLY A 119 -27.44 9.80 9.10
N GLU A 120 -27.79 9.27 7.95
CA GLU A 120 -26.83 8.75 6.97
C GLU A 120 -26.00 9.93 6.49
N VAL A 121 -24.75 10.02 6.93
CA VAL A 121 -23.78 10.90 6.29
C VAL A 121 -23.42 10.24 4.97
N GLU A 122 -24.10 10.63 3.89
CA GLU A 122 -23.63 10.36 2.52
C GLU A 122 -22.27 11.06 2.33
N THR A 123 -21.22 10.40 2.72
CA THR A 123 -19.85 10.80 2.38
C THR A 123 -19.35 9.91 1.27
N GLN A 124 -18.50 10.46 0.39
CA GLN A 124 -17.83 9.77 -0.73
C GLN A 124 -16.96 8.57 -0.31
N ALA A 125 -17.06 8.13 0.94
CA ALA A 125 -16.30 7.04 1.56
C ALA A 125 -17.13 5.76 1.68
N ASP A 126 -17.89 5.38 0.63
CA ASP A 126 -18.70 4.16 0.68
C ASP A 126 -17.91 2.86 0.54
N GLU A 127 -16.61 2.94 0.30
CA GLU A 127 -15.72 1.80 0.09
C GLU A 127 -14.48 1.82 1.01
N SER A 128 -13.94 0.64 1.30
CA SER A 128 -12.64 0.47 1.95
C SER A 128 -11.52 1.13 1.15
N TYR A 129 -10.45 1.59 1.81
CA TYR A 129 -9.25 2.09 1.15
C TYR A 129 -8.33 0.94 0.75
N THR A 130 -8.23 0.70 -0.53
CA THR A 130 -7.56 -0.47 -1.10
C THR A 130 -6.52 -0.08 -2.15
N SER A 131 -5.61 -0.99 -2.46
CA SER A 131 -4.67 -0.80 -3.58
C SER A 131 -5.34 -0.74 -4.96
N HIS A 132 -6.64 -1.03 -5.02
CA HIS A 132 -7.43 -0.96 -6.27
C HIS A 132 -8.01 0.42 -6.53
N ASN A 133 -8.33 1.19 -5.48
CA ASN A 133 -8.97 2.51 -5.54
C ASN A 133 -8.08 3.67 -5.04
N THR A 134 -6.77 3.48 -4.99
CA THR A 134 -5.78 4.54 -4.72
C THR A 134 -5.15 5.04 -6.03
N GLU A 135 -4.30 6.09 -5.91
CA GLU A 135 -3.51 6.59 -7.04
C GLU A 135 -2.71 5.46 -7.70
N ARG A 136 -2.81 5.36 -9.02
CA ARG A 136 -2.07 4.37 -9.81
C ARG A 136 -0.77 4.96 -10.31
N LEU A 137 0.35 4.35 -9.95
CA LEU A 137 1.64 4.73 -10.51
C LEU A 137 1.73 4.37 -11.98
N ALA A 138 2.21 5.31 -12.80
CA ALA A 138 2.65 5.00 -14.14
C ALA A 138 3.93 4.12 -14.10
N LYS A 139 4.17 3.33 -15.14
CA LYS A 139 5.32 2.41 -15.23
C LYS A 139 6.67 3.07 -14.91
N ILE A 140 6.89 4.28 -15.42
CA ILE A 140 8.13 5.05 -15.18
C ILE A 140 8.32 5.30 -13.67
N LYS A 141 7.29 5.77 -12.99
CA LYS A 141 7.32 5.99 -11.54
C LYS A 141 7.49 4.69 -10.76
N THR A 142 6.91 3.58 -11.23
CA THR A 142 7.12 2.27 -10.62
C THR A 142 8.60 1.83 -10.73
N ALA A 143 9.26 2.12 -11.85
CA ALA A 143 10.69 1.87 -12.00
C ALA A 143 11.57 2.72 -11.06
N GLU A 144 11.20 3.99 -10.85
CA GLU A 144 11.86 4.85 -9.85
C GLU A 144 11.74 4.28 -8.43
N TYR A 145 10.56 3.78 -8.02
CA TYR A 145 10.37 3.10 -6.74
C TYR A 145 11.24 1.84 -6.61
N VAL A 146 11.38 1.07 -7.70
CA VAL A 146 12.28 -0.10 -7.71
C VAL A 146 13.74 0.32 -7.52
N GLN A 147 14.18 1.41 -8.15
CA GLN A 147 15.55 1.93 -7.99
C GLN A 147 15.80 2.44 -6.57
N LEU A 148 14.89 3.24 -6.00
CA LEU A 148 15.00 3.73 -4.61
C LEU A 148 15.07 2.58 -3.59
N ALA A 149 14.29 1.51 -3.80
CA ALA A 149 14.35 0.32 -2.94
C ALA A 149 15.69 -0.43 -3.01
N LEU A 150 16.48 -0.22 -4.05
CA LEU A 150 17.83 -0.77 -4.18
C LEU A 150 18.87 0.07 -3.47
N GLU A 151 18.81 1.39 -3.64
CA GLU A 151 19.73 2.32 -3.00
C GLU A 151 19.65 2.20 -1.48
N GLY A 152 18.46 2.04 -0.90
CA GLY A 152 18.27 1.74 0.52
C GLY A 152 18.94 0.45 0.98
N ARG A 153 18.93 -0.62 0.15
CA ARG A 153 19.58 -1.90 0.48
C ARG A 153 21.10 -1.88 0.36
N GLU A 154 21.65 -1.07 -0.52
CA GLU A 154 23.11 -0.94 -0.65
C GLU A 154 23.71 -0.24 0.58
N HIS A 155 22.98 0.66 1.22
CA HIS A 155 23.41 1.29 2.48
C HIS A 155 23.38 0.32 3.67
N GLU A 156 22.46 -0.64 3.72
CA GLU A 156 22.41 -1.68 4.76
C GLU A 156 23.51 -2.74 4.62
N ALA A 157 23.99 -3.00 3.40
CA ALA A 157 25.01 -4.02 3.13
C ALA A 157 26.44 -3.53 3.45
N VAL A 158 26.63 -2.24 3.76
CA VAL A 158 27.94 -1.60 4.04
C VAL A 158 28.14 -1.34 5.55
N GLN A 159 27.16 -1.64 6.40
CA GLN A 159 27.26 -1.63 7.87
C GLN A 159 27.46 -3.04 8.42
#